data_c723e0abe5923f80b1875f1dd9f200e8
#
_entry.id   c723e0abe5923f80b1875f1dd9f200e8
#
_cell.length_a   1.000
_cell.length_b   1.000
_cell.length_c   1.000
_cell.angle_alpha   90.00
_cell.angle_beta   90.00
_cell.angle_gamma   90.00
#
_symmetry.space_group_name_H-M   'P 1'
#
loop_
_entity.id
_entity.type
_entity.pdbx_description
1 polymer ?
#
loop_
_entity_poly.entity_id
_entity_poly.type
_entity_poly.pdbx_seq_one_letter_code
_entity_poly.pdbx_strand_id
1 'polypeptide(L)'
;MYHFIGKQIRVHLYSREGIAVGTVTGRVADIAKAVEVADGMKKDLVLVVDIQTGDPENPYKNSAGMEGESWFAVQDIEIIEEEGRRIFSN
;
A
#
# COMPACT_ATOMS: atom_id res chain seq x y z
N MET A 1 7.68 -15.68 2.78
CA MET A 1 8.03 -14.56 3.66
C MET A 1 8.13 -13.30 2.84
N TYR A 2 7.59 -12.22 3.38
CA TYR A 2 7.58 -10.95 2.66
C TYR A 2 8.76 -10.08 3.08
N HIS A 3 9.35 -9.41 2.11
CA HIS A 3 10.48 -8.52 2.35
C HIS A 3 10.12 -7.09 1.94
N PHE A 4 8.93 -6.65 2.39
CA PHE A 4 8.41 -5.35 1.97
C PHE A 4 8.76 -4.22 2.92
N ILE A 5 9.11 -4.53 4.17
CA ILE A 5 9.31 -3.48 5.18
C ILE A 5 10.42 -2.55 4.74
N GLY A 6 10.12 -1.25 4.77
CA GLY A 6 11.05 -0.22 4.32
C GLY A 6 11.01 0.05 2.84
N LYS A 7 10.27 -0.72 2.07
CA LYS A 7 10.24 -0.54 0.63
C LYS A 7 9.22 0.51 0.21
N GLN A 8 9.56 1.23 -0.86
CA GLN A 8 8.61 2.11 -1.50
C GLN A 8 7.68 1.29 -2.37
N ILE A 9 6.40 1.57 -2.26
CA ILE A 9 5.40 0.80 -2.99
C ILE A 9 4.35 1.71 -3.58
N ARG A 10 3.63 1.16 -4.54
CA ARG A 10 2.42 1.78 -5.10
C ARG A 10 1.25 0.92 -4.68
N VAL A 11 0.18 1.57 -4.22
CA VAL A 11 -1.05 0.88 -3.85
C VAL A 11 -2.08 1.16 -4.92
N HIS A 12 -2.72 0.11 -5.40
CA HIS A 12 -3.81 0.21 -6.37
C HIS A 12 -5.12 0.29 -5.62
N LEU A 13 -5.86 1.37 -5.83
CA LEU A 13 -7.11 1.63 -5.12
C LEU A 13 -8.28 1.21 -5.98
N TYR A 14 -9.29 0.63 -5.33
CA TYR A 14 -10.49 0.13 -6.01
C TYR A 14 -11.74 0.65 -5.32
N SER A 15 -12.78 0.86 -6.11
CA SER A 15 -14.09 1.21 -5.59
C SER A 15 -14.75 -0.02 -4.99
N ARG A 16 -15.93 0.16 -4.39
CA ARG A 16 -16.69 -0.96 -3.84
C ARG A 16 -17.05 -1.98 -4.91
N GLU A 17 -17.19 -1.52 -6.15
CA GLU A 17 -17.53 -2.40 -7.27
C GLU A 17 -16.29 -3.09 -7.85
N GLY A 18 -15.13 -2.85 -7.29
CA GLY A 18 -13.91 -3.47 -7.79
C GLY A 18 -13.28 -2.75 -8.98
N ILE A 19 -13.72 -1.53 -9.25
CA ILE A 19 -13.19 -0.76 -10.37
C ILE A 19 -11.99 0.04 -9.90
N ALA A 20 -10.90 -0.01 -10.67
CA ALA A 20 -9.70 0.74 -10.34
C ALA A 20 -9.98 2.24 -10.39
N VAL A 21 -9.66 2.96 -9.32
CA VAL A 21 -9.93 4.39 -9.23
C VAL A 21 -8.65 5.22 -9.10
N GLY A 22 -7.50 4.58 -9.00
CA GLY A 22 -6.24 5.30 -8.95
C GLY A 22 -5.19 4.58 -8.15
N THR A 23 -4.08 5.26 -7.92
CA THR A 23 -2.98 4.72 -7.14
C THR A 23 -2.44 5.79 -6.20
N VAL A 24 -1.81 5.32 -5.12
CA VAL A 24 -1.04 6.19 -4.22
C VAL A 24 0.29 5.51 -3.97
N THR A 25 1.27 6.26 -3.49
CA THR A 25 2.57 5.70 -3.16
C THR A 25 2.84 5.87 -1.68
N GLY A 26 3.70 5.03 -1.14
CA GLY A 26 4.07 5.11 0.25
C GLY A 26 5.17 4.12 0.58
N ARG A 27 5.41 3.93 1.87
CA ARG A 27 6.45 3.05 2.36
C ARG A 27 5.83 2.04 3.32
N VAL A 28 6.25 0.79 3.20
CA VAL A 28 5.74 -0.27 4.08
C VAL A 28 6.43 -0.17 5.44
N ALA A 29 5.63 -0.09 6.48
CA ALA A 29 6.13 0.01 7.85
C ALA A 29 5.93 -1.29 8.63
N ASP A 30 4.95 -2.10 8.28
CA ASP A 30 4.66 -3.32 9.03
C ASP A 30 3.85 -4.27 8.17
N ILE A 31 3.78 -5.52 8.59
CA ILE A 31 3.01 -6.56 7.91
C ILE A 31 2.23 -7.33 8.96
N ALA A 32 0.95 -7.57 8.69
CA ALA A 32 0.11 -8.42 9.53
C ALA A 32 -0.39 -9.59 8.69
N LYS A 33 -0.14 -10.79 9.13
CA LYS A 33 -0.49 -11.98 8.36
C LYS A 33 -1.80 -12.58 8.82
N ALA A 34 -2.53 -13.13 7.85
CA ALA A 34 -3.75 -13.89 8.08
C ALA A 34 -4.78 -13.14 8.91
N VAL A 35 -4.97 -11.85 8.60
CA VAL A 35 -5.96 -11.03 9.27
C VAL A 35 -7.33 -11.32 8.68
N GLU A 36 -8.31 -11.54 9.55
CA GLU A 36 -9.67 -11.77 9.08
C GLU A 36 -10.29 -10.44 8.66
N VAL A 37 -10.61 -10.32 7.37
CA VAL A 37 -11.14 -9.07 6.82
C VAL A 37 -12.63 -9.18 6.48
N ALA A 38 -13.17 -10.38 6.42
CA ALA A 38 -14.58 -10.65 6.19
C ALA A 38 -14.86 -12.05 6.68
N ASP A 39 -16.12 -12.47 6.65
CA ASP A 39 -16.53 -13.77 7.19
C ASP A 39 -15.63 -14.90 6.69
N GLY A 40 -14.75 -15.39 7.57
CA GLY A 40 -13.87 -16.50 7.27
C GLY A 40 -12.76 -16.19 6.25
N MET A 41 -12.73 -15.00 5.70
CA MET A 41 -11.72 -14.64 4.71
C MET A 41 -10.55 -13.98 5.41
N LYS A 42 -9.35 -14.52 5.19
CA LYS A 42 -8.14 -13.99 5.79
C LYS A 42 -7.21 -13.48 4.70
N LYS A 43 -6.54 -12.37 4.97
CA LYS A 43 -5.59 -11.77 4.05
C LYS A 43 -4.38 -11.28 4.81
N ASP A 44 -3.26 -11.24 4.11
CA ASP A 44 -2.07 -10.58 4.64
C ASP A 44 -2.21 -9.10 4.32
N LEU A 45 -1.93 -8.26 5.31
CA LEU A 45 -2.05 -6.81 5.18
C LEU A 45 -0.70 -6.16 5.40
N VAL A 46 -0.51 -5.02 4.76
CA VAL A 46 0.68 -4.19 4.98
C VAL A 46 0.24 -2.84 5.50
N LEU A 47 0.98 -2.32 6.47
CA LEU A 47 0.80 -0.94 6.93
C LEU A 47 1.67 -0.06 6.06
N VAL A 48 1.03 0.86 5.35
CA VAL A 48 1.73 1.80 4.49
C VAL A 48 1.67 3.16 5.14
N VAL A 49 2.83 3.81 5.22
CA VAL A 49 2.95 5.15 5.82
C VAL A 49 3.50 6.12 4.78
N ASP A 50 3.48 7.39 5.10
CA ASP A 50 3.95 8.45 4.21
C ASP A 50 3.26 8.39 2.86
N ILE A 51 1.96 8.11 2.88
CA ILE A 51 1.18 7.95 1.66
C ILE A 51 1.02 9.30 0.96
N GLN A 52 1.35 9.31 -0.32
CA GLN A 52 1.26 10.52 -1.14
C GLN A 52 0.32 10.27 -2.31
N THR A 53 -0.58 11.22 -2.53
CA THR A 53 -1.57 11.14 -3.60
C THR A 53 -1.12 11.87 -4.86
N GLY A 54 -0.04 12.66 -4.76
CA GLY A 54 0.34 13.54 -5.85
C GLY A 54 -0.37 14.89 -5.78
N ASP A 55 -1.27 15.06 -4.82
CA ASP A 55 -2.02 16.30 -4.63
C ASP A 55 -1.90 16.71 -3.17
N PRO A 56 -1.01 17.69 -2.85
CA PRO A 56 -0.80 18.08 -1.45
C PRO A 56 -2.05 18.65 -0.77
N GLU A 57 -3.01 19.15 -1.55
CA GLU A 57 -4.22 19.71 -0.97
C GLU A 57 -5.27 18.65 -0.64
N ASN A 58 -5.06 17.42 -1.11
CA ASN A 58 -5.97 16.33 -0.86
C ASN A 58 -5.20 15.11 -0.38
N PRO A 59 -4.67 15.14 0.85
CA PRO A 59 -3.91 14.02 1.36
C PRO A 59 -4.80 12.80 1.57
N TYR A 60 -4.18 11.63 1.50
CA TYR A 60 -4.89 10.38 1.73
C TYR A 60 -5.30 10.29 3.20
N LYS A 61 -6.55 9.90 3.45
CA LYS A 61 -7.03 9.62 4.80
C LYS A 61 -7.66 8.24 4.83
N ASN A 62 -7.37 7.49 5.89
CA ASN A 62 -7.97 6.19 6.05
C ASN A 62 -9.36 6.32 6.69
N SER A 63 -10.04 5.18 6.90
CA SER A 63 -11.40 5.20 7.43
C SER A 63 -11.49 5.76 8.84
N ALA A 64 -10.38 5.79 9.57
CA ALA A 64 -10.33 6.38 10.91
C ALA A 64 -10.01 7.88 10.87
N GLY A 65 -9.82 8.45 9.68
CA GLY A 65 -9.51 9.87 9.51
C GLY A 65 -8.04 10.22 9.67
N MET A 66 -7.16 9.22 9.78
CA MET A 66 -5.73 9.47 9.93
C MET A 66 -5.11 9.70 8.56
N GLU A 67 -4.29 10.73 8.46
CA GLU A 67 -3.64 11.08 7.21
C GLU A 67 -2.36 10.26 7.00
N GLY A 68 -2.14 9.89 5.75
CA GLY A 68 -0.87 9.37 5.32
C GLY A 68 -0.57 7.94 5.73
N GLU A 69 -1.51 7.23 6.31
CA GLU A 69 -1.26 5.83 6.68
C GLU A 69 -2.53 4.99 6.62
N SER A 70 -2.37 3.74 6.22
CA SER A 70 -3.49 2.79 6.19
C SER A 70 -2.96 1.39 6.00
N TRP A 71 -3.80 0.40 6.32
CA TRP A 71 -3.52 -1.00 6.04
C TRP A 71 -4.13 -1.38 4.68
N PHE A 72 -3.38 -2.09 3.88
CA PHE A 72 -3.83 -2.55 2.56
C PHE A 72 -3.54 -4.02 2.39
N ALA A 73 -4.31 -4.68 1.55
CA ALA A 73 -4.04 -6.08 1.22
C ALA A 73 -2.75 -6.17 0.40
N VAL A 74 -1.94 -7.18 0.70
CA VAL A 74 -0.67 -7.37 -0.01
C VAL A 74 -0.89 -7.47 -1.53
N GLN A 75 -2.02 -8.05 -1.94
CA GLN A 75 -2.29 -8.23 -3.35
C GLN A 75 -2.51 -6.92 -4.11
N ASP A 76 -2.76 -5.83 -3.38
CA ASP A 76 -3.05 -4.53 -3.99
C ASP A 76 -1.83 -3.63 -4.07
N ILE A 77 -0.66 -4.10 -3.63
CA ILE A 77 0.54 -3.28 -3.67
C ILE A 77 1.53 -3.79 -4.69
N GLU A 78 2.39 -2.88 -5.11
CA GLU A 78 3.42 -3.17 -6.08
C GLU A 78 4.70 -2.49 -5.60
N ILE A 79 5.81 -3.23 -5.57
CA ILE A 79 7.08 -2.65 -5.14
C ILE A 79 7.64 -1.77 -6.24
N ILE A 80 8.00 -0.54 -5.87
CA ILE A 80 8.61 0.39 -6.81
C ILE A 80 10.12 0.27 -6.66
N GLU A 81 10.79 -0.13 -7.73
CA GLU A 81 12.24 -0.23 -7.69
C GLU A 81 12.85 1.11 -8.00
N GLU A 82 13.93 1.41 -7.29
CA GLU A 82 14.66 2.63 -7.55
C GLU A 82 15.40 2.50 -8.87
N GLU A 83 15.40 3.60 -9.58
CA GLU A 83 16.02 3.63 -10.88
C GLU A 83 17.49 3.24 -10.85
N GLY A 84 18.21 3.82 -9.91
CA GLY A 84 19.63 3.51 -9.79
C GLY A 84 19.89 2.06 -9.53
N ARG A 85 19.02 1.43 -8.78
CA ARG A 85 19.21 0.04 -8.46
C ARG A 85 19.03 -0.85 -9.68
N ARG A 86 18.07 -0.54 -10.52
CA ARG A 86 17.88 -1.31 -11.74
C ARG A 86 19.07 -1.22 -12.65
N ILE A 87 19.67 -0.06 -12.73
CA ILE A 87 20.84 0.14 -13.56
C ILE A 87 21.99 -0.72 -13.05
N PHE A 88 22.16 -0.77 -11.76
CA PHE A 88 23.27 -1.49 -11.17
C PHE A 88 23.10 -2.99 -11.18
N SER A 89 21.90 -3.46 -11.33
CA SER A 89 21.67 -4.89 -11.35
C SER A 89 22.10 -5.55 -12.65
N ASN A 90 22.54 -4.80 -13.57
CA ASN A 90 23.05 -5.33 -14.84
C ASN A 90 24.41 -5.98 -14.70
#